data_8ea50af235ad827383f3878aaa0fa8d4
#
_entry.id   8ea50af235ad827383f3878aaa0fa8d4
#
_cell.length_a   1.000
_cell.length_b   1.000
_cell.length_c   1.000
_cell.angle_alpha   90.00
_cell.angle_beta   90.00
_cell.angle_gamma   90.00
#
_symmetry.space_group_name_H-M   'P 1'
#
loop_
_entity.id
_entity.type
_entity.pdbx_description
1 polymer ?
#
loop_
_entity_poly.entity_id
_entity_poly.type
_entity_poly.pdbx_seq_one_letter_code
_entity_poly.pdbx_strand_id
1 'polypeptide(L)'
;MMRIVRALAAVAIAAPVLATSSQEVVLRDPTGDDDGPGKYTYPTDPVYKPGSFDLTELKVTQKGDKVTFALSVNSDLEDPWAMPAPASFSVQMAFIHVKTGKGGITKGIPGTNVQFAPDDAWSKVVILSPQPAGRVRAEVKQKAADLAQAIVVPDEVTGAGRTITATVDKKLLGDGDIRKWGYQVLMQSNEGFPDKTDLLTRKVNEYEGQHRFGGGTDTDCDPHVIDVLAGKAVGDKGEIDAQHKMLAYECNPDGTAKKLATLRMVYAK
;
A
#
# COMPACT_ATOMS: atom_id res chain seq x y z
N MET A 1 75.13 14.29 -32.33
CA MET A 1 73.81 14.87 -31.93
C MET A 1 72.85 13.72 -31.51
N MET A 2 72.74 13.53 -30.25
CA MET A 2 71.97 12.44 -29.66
C MET A 2 70.58 12.99 -29.23
N ARG A 3 69.49 12.55 -29.87
CA ARG A 3 68.11 12.95 -29.53
C ARG A 3 67.55 12.06 -28.40
N ILE A 4 67.30 12.65 -27.23
CA ILE A 4 66.67 11.99 -26.12
C ILE A 4 65.14 12.07 -26.34
N VAL A 5 64.48 10.92 -26.52
CA VAL A 5 63.03 10.79 -26.59
C VAL A 5 62.56 10.58 -25.17
N ARG A 6 61.82 11.57 -24.60
CA ARG A 6 61.14 11.42 -23.30
C ARG A 6 59.76 10.77 -23.53
N ALA A 7 59.58 9.56 -23.05
CA ALA A 7 58.28 8.92 -22.98
C ALA A 7 57.47 9.48 -21.80
N LEU A 8 56.32 10.08 -22.08
CA LEU A 8 55.33 10.43 -21.05
C LEU A 8 54.49 9.17 -20.73
N ALA A 9 54.61 8.69 -19.51
CA ALA A 9 53.70 7.67 -18.99
C ALA A 9 52.41 8.34 -18.49
N ALA A 10 51.28 8.03 -19.14
CA ALA A 10 49.95 8.44 -18.68
C ALA A 10 49.52 7.49 -17.57
N VAL A 11 49.40 8.01 -16.35
CA VAL A 11 48.79 7.31 -15.20
C VAL A 11 47.26 7.43 -15.31
N ALA A 12 46.60 6.37 -15.67
CA ALA A 12 45.15 6.28 -15.64
C ALA A 12 44.68 6.10 -14.17
N ILE A 13 44.10 7.11 -13.58
CA ILE A 13 43.46 7.04 -12.26
C ILE A 13 42.06 6.42 -12.47
N ALA A 14 41.91 5.14 -12.13
CA ALA A 14 40.60 4.49 -12.06
C ALA A 14 39.86 5.00 -10.82
N ALA A 15 38.80 5.76 -11.04
CA ALA A 15 37.89 6.15 -9.95
C ALA A 15 37.18 4.90 -9.43
N PRO A 16 37.10 4.72 -8.10
CA PRO A 16 36.36 3.59 -7.53
C PRO A 16 34.87 3.75 -7.87
N VAL A 17 34.29 2.79 -8.54
CA VAL A 17 32.85 2.65 -8.70
C VAL A 17 32.31 2.26 -7.33
N LEU A 18 31.75 3.22 -6.62
CA LEU A 18 30.99 2.96 -5.38
C LEU A 18 29.78 2.11 -5.74
N ALA A 19 29.84 0.81 -5.44
CA ALA A 19 28.71 -0.07 -5.52
C ALA A 19 27.65 0.43 -4.53
N THR A 20 26.55 1.01 -5.03
CA THR A 20 25.41 1.38 -4.20
C THR A 20 24.80 0.11 -3.64
N SER A 21 24.94 -0.11 -2.31
CA SER A 21 24.32 -1.25 -1.63
C SER A 21 22.81 -1.17 -1.80
N SER A 22 22.21 -2.22 -2.32
CA SER A 22 20.76 -2.39 -2.35
C SER A 22 20.31 -2.97 -1.02
N GLN A 23 19.26 -2.39 -0.42
CA GLN A 23 18.57 -2.94 0.74
C GLN A 23 17.21 -3.46 0.29
N GLU A 24 16.77 -4.54 0.90
CA GLU A 24 15.50 -5.18 0.56
C GLU A 24 14.78 -5.64 1.83
N VAL A 25 13.45 -5.53 1.80
CA VAL A 25 12.49 -6.06 2.76
C VAL A 25 11.46 -6.85 1.98
N VAL A 26 11.13 -8.04 2.46
CA VAL A 26 10.06 -8.87 1.91
C VAL A 26 9.16 -9.27 3.07
N LEU A 27 7.88 -8.90 2.98
CA LEU A 27 6.82 -9.28 3.91
C LEU A 27 5.82 -10.11 3.13
N ARG A 28 5.57 -11.32 3.59
CA ARG A 28 4.64 -12.27 2.95
C ARG A 28 3.33 -12.29 3.71
N ASP A 29 2.30 -12.55 2.96
CA ASP A 29 0.94 -12.70 3.41
C ASP A 29 0.38 -14.04 2.94
N PRO A 30 -0.47 -14.75 3.70
CA PRO A 30 -1.12 -15.96 3.21
C PRO A 30 -2.16 -15.61 2.16
N THR A 31 -2.71 -16.62 1.51
CA THR A 31 -3.76 -16.45 0.51
C THR A 31 -5.12 -16.85 1.07
N GLY A 32 -6.18 -16.15 0.61
CA GLY A 32 -7.56 -16.48 0.92
C GLY A 32 -8.11 -15.82 2.17
N ASP A 33 -7.60 -14.63 2.51
CA ASP A 33 -8.04 -13.79 3.62
C ASP A 33 -8.49 -12.38 3.18
N ASP A 34 -8.74 -12.20 1.90
CA ASP A 34 -9.29 -11.01 1.28
C ASP A 34 -10.79 -10.81 1.55
N ASP A 35 -11.21 -11.13 2.75
CA ASP A 35 -12.58 -11.03 3.27
C ASP A 35 -12.74 -10.02 4.43
N GLY A 36 -11.76 -9.13 4.58
CA GLY A 36 -11.74 -8.08 5.59
C GLY A 36 -11.73 -8.61 7.02
N PRO A 37 -12.74 -8.26 7.85
CA PRO A 37 -12.90 -8.84 9.19
C PRO A 37 -13.48 -10.26 9.18
N GLY A 38 -13.41 -10.99 8.07
CA GLY A 38 -13.86 -12.39 7.93
C GLY A 38 -15.27 -12.56 7.38
N LYS A 39 -15.83 -11.56 6.71
CA LYS A 39 -17.21 -11.64 6.21
C LYS A 39 -17.51 -10.80 4.96
N TYR A 40 -16.50 -10.13 4.40
CA TYR A 40 -16.75 -9.34 3.20
C TYR A 40 -16.93 -10.24 1.97
N THR A 41 -17.80 -9.78 1.09
CA THR A 41 -18.12 -10.46 -0.16
C THR A 41 -17.73 -9.60 -1.35
N TYR A 42 -17.17 -10.23 -2.35
CA TYR A 42 -16.75 -9.58 -3.58
C TYR A 42 -17.92 -8.95 -4.35
N PRO A 43 -17.66 -7.90 -5.13
CA PRO A 43 -18.62 -7.41 -6.13
C PRO A 43 -19.02 -8.49 -7.12
N THR A 44 -20.21 -8.35 -7.71
CA THR A 44 -20.80 -9.37 -8.61
C THR A 44 -20.33 -9.25 -10.05
N ASP A 45 -19.68 -8.17 -10.45
CA ASP A 45 -19.14 -8.04 -11.81
C ASP A 45 -17.93 -8.97 -12.00
N PRO A 46 -17.84 -9.70 -13.12
CA PRO A 46 -16.77 -10.67 -13.39
C PRO A 46 -15.36 -10.05 -13.53
N VAL A 47 -15.21 -8.74 -13.55
CA VAL A 47 -13.90 -8.07 -13.49
C VAL A 47 -13.24 -8.22 -12.12
N TYR A 48 -14.01 -8.51 -11.07
CA TYR A 48 -13.53 -8.77 -9.71
C TYR A 48 -13.26 -10.27 -9.54
N LYS A 49 -12.13 -10.71 -10.04
CA LYS A 49 -11.73 -12.12 -9.95
C LYS A 49 -11.35 -12.51 -8.52
N PRO A 50 -11.59 -13.75 -8.11
CA PRO A 50 -11.09 -14.29 -6.85
C PRO A 50 -9.57 -14.03 -6.71
N GLY A 51 -9.14 -13.55 -5.55
CA GLY A 51 -7.75 -13.21 -5.29
C GLY A 51 -7.29 -11.83 -5.83
N SER A 52 -8.18 -11.05 -6.46
CA SER A 52 -7.81 -9.72 -6.98
C SER A 52 -7.41 -8.74 -5.89
N PHE A 53 -7.83 -8.95 -4.66
CA PHE A 53 -7.50 -8.15 -3.49
C PHE A 53 -6.76 -8.92 -2.41
N ASP A 54 -6.45 -10.18 -2.64
CA ASP A 54 -5.73 -11.11 -1.80
C ASP A 54 -4.23 -10.79 -1.89
N LEU A 55 -3.72 -10.09 -0.89
CA LEU A 55 -2.33 -9.67 -0.77
C LEU A 55 -1.43 -10.88 -0.53
N THR A 56 -0.37 -11.03 -1.30
CA THR A 56 0.55 -12.16 -1.13
C THR A 56 1.95 -11.74 -0.69
N GLU A 57 2.37 -10.53 -1.07
CA GLU A 57 3.70 -10.04 -0.74
C GLU A 57 3.79 -8.51 -0.86
N LEU A 58 4.42 -7.87 0.12
CA LEU A 58 4.99 -6.55 -0.02
C LEU A 58 6.53 -6.67 -0.08
N LYS A 59 7.11 -6.27 -1.19
CA LYS A 59 8.55 -6.14 -1.37
C LYS A 59 8.94 -4.67 -1.43
N VAL A 60 9.88 -4.26 -0.57
CA VAL A 60 10.40 -2.89 -0.54
C VAL A 60 11.90 -2.93 -0.81
N THR A 61 12.35 -2.22 -1.84
CA THR A 61 13.76 -2.19 -2.23
C THR A 61 14.28 -0.77 -2.25
N GLN A 62 15.40 -0.51 -1.57
CA GLN A 62 16.11 0.75 -1.68
C GLN A 62 17.35 0.58 -2.55
N LYS A 63 17.51 1.45 -3.56
CA LYS A 63 18.71 1.56 -4.38
C LYS A 63 19.09 3.04 -4.47
N GLY A 64 20.18 3.41 -3.81
CA GLY A 64 20.59 4.81 -3.68
C GLY A 64 19.53 5.63 -2.92
N ASP A 65 19.06 6.69 -3.55
CA ASP A 65 18.04 7.62 -3.02
C ASP A 65 16.60 7.25 -3.41
N LYS A 66 16.40 6.11 -4.09
CA LYS A 66 15.08 5.62 -4.50
C LYS A 66 14.62 4.44 -3.66
N VAL A 67 13.33 4.43 -3.35
CA VAL A 67 12.64 3.30 -2.71
C VAL A 67 11.52 2.84 -3.64
N THR A 68 11.54 1.57 -3.98
CA THR A 68 10.54 0.90 -4.80
C THR A 68 9.68 0.01 -3.91
N PHE A 69 8.37 0.17 -4.01
CA PHE A 69 7.36 -0.69 -3.43
C PHE A 69 6.78 -1.58 -4.54
N ALA A 70 6.82 -2.88 -4.34
CA ALA A 70 6.21 -3.87 -5.21
C ALA A 70 5.22 -4.69 -4.38
N LEU A 71 3.94 -4.55 -4.68
CA LEU A 71 2.82 -5.18 -4.00
C LEU A 71 2.24 -6.26 -4.91
N SER A 72 2.20 -7.49 -4.44
CA SER A 72 1.67 -8.62 -5.22
C SER A 72 0.35 -9.12 -4.65
N VAL A 73 -0.57 -9.48 -5.55
CA VAL A 73 -1.88 -10.08 -5.24
C VAL A 73 -2.00 -11.48 -5.84
N ASN A 74 -2.99 -12.25 -5.42
CA ASN A 74 -3.18 -13.64 -5.83
C ASN A 74 -3.94 -13.81 -7.15
N SER A 75 -4.02 -12.77 -7.96
CA SER A 75 -4.64 -12.81 -9.30
C SER A 75 -3.84 -11.97 -10.28
N ASP A 76 -3.91 -12.31 -11.55
CA ASP A 76 -3.34 -11.45 -12.58
C ASP A 76 -4.07 -10.11 -12.62
N LEU A 77 -3.31 -9.02 -12.69
CA LEU A 77 -3.84 -7.67 -12.81
C LEU A 77 -4.46 -7.47 -14.19
N GLU A 78 -5.61 -6.83 -14.21
CA GLU A 78 -6.32 -6.50 -15.44
C GLU A 78 -6.69 -5.01 -15.46
N ASP A 79 -6.86 -4.50 -16.66
CA ASP A 79 -7.26 -3.11 -16.88
C ASP A 79 -8.59 -3.00 -17.68
N PRO A 80 -9.71 -3.52 -17.11
CA PRO A 80 -11.01 -3.51 -17.79
C PRO A 80 -11.53 -2.10 -18.07
N TRP A 81 -11.04 -1.09 -17.37
CA TRP A 81 -11.49 0.31 -17.52
C TRP A 81 -10.49 1.19 -18.29
N ALA A 82 -9.48 0.58 -18.90
CA ALA A 82 -8.47 1.27 -19.72
C ALA A 82 -7.89 2.51 -19.03
N MET A 83 -7.32 2.31 -17.84
CA MET A 83 -6.73 3.40 -17.08
C MET A 83 -5.59 4.06 -17.85
N PRO A 84 -5.39 5.37 -17.68
CA PRO A 84 -4.31 6.07 -18.37
C PRO A 84 -2.94 5.44 -18.06
N ALA A 85 -2.13 5.24 -19.11
CA ALA A 85 -0.75 4.79 -18.92
C ALA A 85 0.01 5.67 -17.92
N PRO A 86 0.90 5.08 -17.11
CA PRO A 86 1.46 3.72 -17.21
C PRO A 86 0.77 2.67 -16.30
N ALA A 87 -0.43 2.92 -15.78
CA ALA A 87 -1.05 2.08 -14.74
C ALA A 87 -1.13 0.60 -15.14
N SER A 88 -1.78 0.27 -16.28
CA SER A 88 -1.99 -1.10 -16.78
C SER A 88 -2.73 -2.04 -15.81
N PHE A 89 -3.52 -1.46 -14.89
CA PHE A 89 -4.46 -2.13 -14.01
C PHE A 89 -5.54 -1.13 -13.59
N SER A 90 -6.71 -1.58 -13.18
CA SER A 90 -7.81 -0.69 -12.83
C SER A 90 -8.54 -1.04 -11.55
N VAL A 91 -8.50 -2.28 -11.10
CA VAL A 91 -9.44 -2.77 -10.07
C VAL A 91 -8.94 -2.49 -8.66
N GLN A 92 -7.64 -2.59 -8.45
CA GLN A 92 -7.00 -2.52 -7.14
C GLN A 92 -6.56 -1.10 -6.77
N MET A 93 -6.52 -0.82 -5.49
CA MET A 93 -5.85 0.31 -4.86
C MET A 93 -5.27 -0.14 -3.52
N ALA A 94 -4.14 0.42 -3.11
CA ALA A 94 -3.56 0.09 -1.83
C ALA A 94 -2.92 1.29 -1.14
N PHE A 95 -2.91 1.25 0.20
CA PHE A 95 -2.20 2.20 1.05
C PHE A 95 -1.09 1.48 1.79
N ILE A 96 0.16 1.84 1.52
CA ILE A 96 1.31 1.30 2.23
C ILE A 96 1.73 2.30 3.30
N HIS A 97 1.33 2.03 4.55
CA HIS A 97 1.74 2.83 5.70
C HIS A 97 3.15 2.44 6.12
N VAL A 98 3.98 3.44 6.43
CA VAL A 98 5.38 3.27 6.79
C VAL A 98 5.62 3.97 8.13
N LYS A 99 6.23 3.26 9.07
CA LYS A 99 6.70 3.80 10.35
C LYS A 99 8.22 3.83 10.36
N THR A 100 8.79 5.02 10.36
CA THR A 100 10.26 5.21 10.27
C THR A 100 10.92 5.53 11.62
N GLY A 101 10.14 5.81 12.67
CA GLY A 101 10.66 6.21 13.96
C GLY A 101 9.64 6.10 15.10
N LYS A 102 9.87 6.84 16.19
CA LYS A 102 8.94 6.94 17.32
C LYS A 102 7.91 8.05 17.09
N GLY A 103 6.71 7.83 17.63
CA GLY A 103 5.57 8.74 17.42
C GLY A 103 4.99 8.59 16.02
N GLY A 104 4.05 9.45 15.68
CA GLY A 104 3.41 9.44 14.37
C GLY A 104 1.91 9.60 14.45
N ILE A 105 1.24 9.20 13.37
CA ILE A 105 -0.19 9.34 13.15
C ILE A 105 -0.87 8.01 13.48
N THR A 106 -1.89 8.05 14.32
CA THR A 106 -2.68 6.85 14.68
C THR A 106 -3.98 6.72 13.89
N LYS A 107 -4.50 7.81 13.31
CA LYS A 107 -5.70 7.73 12.47
C LYS A 107 -5.39 7.16 11.10
N GLY A 108 -6.30 6.40 10.52
CA GLY A 108 -6.23 5.96 9.13
C GLY A 108 -6.46 7.09 8.13
N ILE A 109 -6.33 6.78 6.85
CA ILE A 109 -6.76 7.67 5.76
C ILE A 109 -8.27 7.88 5.90
N PRO A 110 -8.79 9.10 5.66
CA PRO A 110 -10.22 9.39 5.77
C PRO A 110 -11.08 8.38 5.01
N GLY A 111 -12.08 7.84 5.68
CA GLY A 111 -13.02 6.86 5.14
C GLY A 111 -12.57 5.40 5.23
N THR A 112 -11.35 5.10 5.67
CA THR A 112 -10.92 3.69 5.89
C THR A 112 -11.50 3.09 7.17
N ASN A 113 -11.95 3.92 8.11
CA ASN A 113 -12.50 3.55 9.43
C ASN A 113 -11.59 2.62 10.24
N VAL A 114 -10.29 2.87 10.16
CA VAL A 114 -9.27 2.18 10.93
C VAL A 114 -8.44 3.17 11.74
N GLN A 115 -7.81 2.67 12.78
CA GLN A 115 -6.75 3.37 13.52
C GLN A 115 -5.55 2.47 13.69
N PHE A 116 -4.42 3.05 14.06
CA PHE A 116 -3.20 2.33 14.40
C PHE A 116 -2.99 2.33 15.90
N ALA A 117 -2.47 1.23 16.43
CA ALA A 117 -2.05 1.19 17.82
C ALA A 117 -1.03 2.30 18.10
N PRO A 118 -1.03 2.95 19.28
CA PRO A 118 -0.13 4.08 19.56
C PRO A 118 1.36 3.75 19.35
N ASP A 119 1.78 2.53 19.71
CA ASP A 119 3.16 2.07 19.51
C ASP A 119 3.48 1.77 18.03
N ASP A 120 2.47 1.67 17.19
CA ASP A 120 2.56 1.40 15.75
C ASP A 120 2.06 2.58 14.90
N ALA A 121 2.02 3.79 15.47
CA ALA A 121 1.70 5.01 14.74
C ALA A 121 2.60 5.19 13.52
N TRP A 122 2.01 5.49 12.37
CA TRP A 122 2.72 5.61 11.10
C TRP A 122 3.27 7.02 10.86
N SER A 123 4.28 7.13 10.00
CA SER A 123 4.94 8.39 9.65
C SER A 123 4.58 8.85 8.26
N LYS A 124 4.48 7.93 7.32
CA LYS A 124 4.17 8.17 5.91
C LYS A 124 3.22 7.09 5.40
N VAL A 125 2.45 7.43 4.36
CA VAL A 125 1.68 6.46 3.59
C VAL A 125 1.89 6.69 2.12
N VAL A 126 2.18 5.63 1.38
CA VAL A 126 2.34 5.62 -0.08
C VAL A 126 1.05 5.09 -0.68
N ILE A 127 0.43 5.86 -1.57
CA ILE A 127 -0.81 5.45 -2.25
C ILE A 127 -0.46 4.79 -3.58
N LEU A 128 -0.80 3.51 -3.73
CA LEU A 128 -0.76 2.80 -5.00
C LEU A 128 -2.15 2.85 -5.63
N SER A 129 -2.33 3.68 -6.63
CA SER A 129 -3.62 3.87 -7.31
C SER A 129 -3.41 3.85 -8.82
N PRO A 130 -4.32 3.25 -9.60
CA PRO A 130 -4.29 3.31 -11.05
C PRO A 130 -4.72 4.69 -11.57
N GLN A 131 -5.26 5.55 -10.71
CA GLN A 131 -5.68 6.89 -11.08
C GLN A 131 -4.48 7.81 -11.33
N PRO A 132 -4.59 8.77 -12.26
CA PRO A 132 -3.53 9.76 -12.48
C PRO A 132 -3.11 10.47 -11.19
N ALA A 133 -1.82 10.57 -10.94
CA ALA A 133 -1.26 11.14 -9.71
C ALA A 133 -1.81 12.55 -9.40
N GLY A 134 -2.05 13.37 -10.43
CA GLY A 134 -2.64 14.72 -10.27
C GLY A 134 -4.05 14.67 -9.66
N ARG A 135 -4.87 13.70 -10.05
CA ARG A 135 -6.22 13.50 -9.49
C ARG A 135 -6.14 13.04 -8.03
N VAL A 136 -5.29 12.05 -7.73
CA VAL A 136 -5.10 11.56 -6.36
C VAL A 136 -4.60 12.68 -5.44
N ARG A 137 -3.63 13.50 -5.89
CA ARG A 137 -3.15 14.66 -5.12
C ARG A 137 -4.22 15.72 -4.88
N ALA A 138 -5.10 15.96 -5.85
CA ALA A 138 -6.23 16.87 -5.66
C ALA A 138 -7.22 16.36 -4.61
N GLU A 139 -7.51 15.06 -4.63
CA GLU A 139 -8.37 14.40 -3.65
C GLU A 139 -7.76 14.46 -2.24
N VAL A 140 -6.45 14.20 -2.11
CA VAL A 140 -5.73 14.34 -0.83
C VAL A 140 -5.87 15.76 -0.26
N LYS A 141 -5.72 16.80 -1.10
CA LYS A 141 -5.90 18.18 -0.65
C LYS A 141 -7.33 18.47 -0.18
N GLN A 142 -8.31 17.83 -0.79
CA GLN A 142 -9.72 18.07 -0.48
C GLN A 142 -10.15 17.29 0.78
N LYS A 143 -9.78 16.02 0.90
CA LYS A 143 -10.32 15.11 1.91
C LYS A 143 -9.36 14.78 3.05
N ALA A 144 -8.07 14.97 2.85
CA ALA A 144 -7.01 14.62 3.80
C ALA A 144 -5.97 15.74 3.95
N ALA A 145 -6.40 17.00 3.92
CA ALA A 145 -5.50 18.16 3.95
C ALA A 145 -4.58 18.16 5.19
N ASP A 146 -5.09 17.74 6.33
CA ASP A 146 -4.35 17.62 7.59
C ASP A 146 -3.31 16.49 7.60
N LEU A 147 -3.43 15.52 6.69
CA LEU A 147 -2.48 14.42 6.47
C LEU A 147 -1.59 14.64 5.23
N ALA A 148 -1.80 15.67 4.45
CA ALA A 148 -1.18 15.85 3.13
C ALA A 148 0.35 15.77 3.17
N GLN A 149 1.00 16.22 4.25
CA GLN A 149 2.46 16.13 4.43
C GLN A 149 2.96 14.70 4.72
N ALA A 150 2.07 13.83 5.18
CA ALA A 150 2.38 12.43 5.46
C ALA A 150 2.01 11.50 4.29
N ILE A 151 1.21 11.97 3.34
CA ILE A 151 0.76 11.19 2.18
C ILE A 151 1.73 11.39 1.01
N VAL A 152 2.26 10.29 0.50
CA VAL A 152 3.13 10.24 -0.68
C VAL A 152 2.34 9.65 -1.84
N VAL A 153 2.12 10.46 -2.87
CA VAL A 153 1.48 10.02 -4.12
C VAL A 153 2.59 9.89 -5.16
N PRO A 154 2.97 8.66 -5.56
CA PRO A 154 3.96 8.44 -6.61
C PRO A 154 3.55 9.13 -7.92
N ASP A 155 4.52 9.56 -8.72
CA ASP A 155 4.22 10.13 -10.04
C ASP A 155 3.69 9.07 -10.98
N GLU A 156 4.21 7.85 -10.86
CA GLU A 156 3.83 6.69 -11.67
C GLU A 156 3.59 5.47 -10.77
N VAL A 157 2.51 4.75 -11.07
CA VAL A 157 2.18 3.44 -10.53
C VAL A 157 1.91 2.52 -11.70
N THR A 158 2.53 1.36 -11.73
CA THR A 158 2.44 0.40 -12.83
C THR A 158 2.00 -0.97 -12.35
N GLY A 159 1.21 -1.67 -13.15
CA GLY A 159 0.85 -3.07 -12.94
C GLY A 159 1.52 -3.98 -13.97
N ALA A 160 2.05 -5.13 -13.54
CA ALA A 160 2.58 -6.17 -14.42
C ALA A 160 2.40 -7.56 -13.80
N GLY A 161 1.78 -8.47 -14.54
CA GLY A 161 1.44 -9.78 -14.01
C GLY A 161 0.56 -9.64 -12.77
N ARG A 162 1.07 -10.02 -11.60
CA ARG A 162 0.37 -9.93 -10.31
C ARG A 162 0.86 -8.80 -9.40
N THR A 163 1.71 -7.91 -9.91
CA THR A 163 2.45 -6.97 -9.06
C THR A 163 2.19 -5.53 -9.46
N ILE A 164 1.81 -4.71 -8.49
CA ILE A 164 1.69 -3.25 -8.59
C ILE A 164 2.99 -2.63 -8.05
N THR A 165 3.60 -1.75 -8.83
CA THR A 165 4.90 -1.18 -8.50
C THR A 165 4.88 0.34 -8.54
N ALA A 166 5.52 0.98 -7.55
CA ALA A 166 5.79 2.41 -7.55
C ALA A 166 7.18 2.70 -6.97
N THR A 167 7.84 3.73 -7.47
CA THR A 167 9.14 4.19 -6.98
C THR A 167 9.04 5.65 -6.53
N VAL A 168 9.58 5.94 -5.35
CA VAL A 168 9.59 7.29 -4.78
C VAL A 168 10.98 7.67 -4.29
N ASP A 169 11.23 8.98 -4.12
CA ASP A 169 12.43 9.45 -3.44
C ASP A 169 12.41 9.07 -1.97
N LYS A 170 13.50 8.50 -1.44
CA LYS A 170 13.63 8.14 -0.04
C LYS A 170 13.38 9.31 0.91
N LYS A 171 13.83 10.52 0.51
CA LYS A 171 13.61 11.75 1.29
C LYS A 171 12.14 12.05 1.58
N LEU A 172 11.20 11.55 0.77
CA LEU A 172 9.76 11.70 1.00
C LEU A 172 9.24 10.79 2.11
N LEU A 173 9.95 9.69 2.39
CA LEU A 173 9.57 8.70 3.39
C LEU A 173 10.21 8.97 4.76
N GLY A 174 11.47 9.38 4.77
CA GLY A 174 12.25 9.66 5.98
C GLY A 174 13.63 9.01 5.95
N ASP A 175 14.33 9.18 7.07
CA ASP A 175 15.68 8.70 7.24
C ASP A 175 15.76 7.28 7.80
N GLY A 176 16.93 6.68 7.75
CA GLY A 176 17.22 5.39 8.33
C GLY A 176 17.20 4.23 7.34
N ASP A 177 17.37 3.05 7.89
CA ASP A 177 17.43 1.78 7.17
C ASP A 177 16.02 1.22 6.99
N ILE A 178 15.62 1.00 5.73
CA ILE A 178 14.28 0.48 5.40
C ILE A 178 13.98 -0.87 6.07
N ARG A 179 15.00 -1.66 6.40
CA ARG A 179 14.87 -2.95 7.08
C ARG A 179 14.45 -2.84 8.55
N LYS A 180 14.54 -1.63 9.12
CA LYS A 180 14.12 -1.32 10.49
C LYS A 180 12.77 -0.61 10.56
N TRP A 181 12.19 -0.28 9.40
CA TRP A 181 10.89 0.35 9.33
C TRP A 181 9.78 -0.65 9.57
N GLY A 182 8.67 -0.19 10.11
CA GLY A 182 7.42 -0.93 10.15
C GLY A 182 6.58 -0.64 8.92
N TYR A 183 5.87 -1.64 8.44
CA TYR A 183 4.99 -1.54 7.26
C TYR A 183 3.62 -2.07 7.59
N GLN A 184 2.60 -1.48 6.98
CA GLN A 184 1.24 -2.02 6.94
C GLN A 184 0.62 -1.69 5.60
N VAL A 185 -0.02 -2.68 4.98
CA VAL A 185 -0.74 -2.53 3.73
C VAL A 185 -2.24 -2.57 4.00
N LEU A 186 -2.99 -1.71 3.35
CA LEU A 186 -4.44 -1.77 3.31
C LEU A 186 -4.86 -1.90 1.85
N MET A 187 -5.46 -3.03 1.50
CA MET A 187 -6.01 -3.27 0.17
C MET A 187 -7.43 -2.72 0.06
N GLN A 188 -7.68 -2.03 -1.04
CA GLN A 188 -9.00 -1.49 -1.38
C GLN A 188 -9.30 -1.65 -2.86
N SER A 189 -10.58 -1.51 -3.20
CA SER A 189 -11.03 -1.42 -4.59
C SER A 189 -10.82 -0.01 -5.14
N ASN A 190 -10.34 0.09 -6.38
CA ASN A 190 -10.38 1.32 -7.16
C ASN A 190 -11.62 1.32 -8.06
N GLU A 191 -12.77 1.15 -7.51
CA GLU A 191 -13.98 1.14 -8.28
C GLU A 191 -14.22 2.47 -9.02
N GLY A 192 -14.59 2.39 -10.30
CA GLY A 192 -14.88 3.54 -11.15
C GLY A 192 -16.31 4.05 -11.08
N PHE A 193 -17.21 3.36 -10.40
CA PHE A 193 -18.63 3.69 -10.26
C PHE A 193 -19.00 3.74 -8.77
N PRO A 194 -19.74 4.69 -8.35
CA PRO A 194 -20.78 5.54 -8.92
C PRO A 194 -20.36 7.01 -9.06
N ASP A 195 -21.33 7.89 -9.32
CA ASP A 195 -21.25 9.31 -9.67
C ASP A 195 -20.32 10.23 -8.86
N LYS A 196 -19.80 9.76 -7.75
CA LYS A 196 -18.80 10.45 -6.94
C LYS A 196 -17.64 9.49 -6.68
N THR A 197 -16.66 9.54 -7.55
CA THR A 197 -15.41 8.83 -7.34
C THR A 197 -14.73 9.34 -6.07
N ASP A 198 -14.72 8.52 -5.02
CA ASP A 198 -13.79 8.69 -3.93
C ASP A 198 -12.47 8.03 -4.33
N LEU A 199 -11.42 8.81 -4.53
CA LEU A 199 -10.12 8.29 -4.94
C LEU A 199 -9.26 7.86 -3.75
N LEU A 200 -9.74 8.06 -2.53
CA LEU A 200 -9.04 7.64 -1.32
C LEU A 200 -9.67 6.41 -0.67
N THR A 201 -10.99 6.26 -0.76
CA THR A 201 -11.66 5.18 -0.06
C THR A 201 -12.87 4.69 -0.82
N ARG A 202 -13.08 3.37 -0.84
CA ARG A 202 -14.31 2.73 -1.28
C ARG A 202 -14.99 2.07 -0.10
N LYS A 203 -16.27 2.39 0.08
CA LYS A 203 -17.07 1.79 1.14
C LYS A 203 -17.36 0.33 0.84
N VAL A 204 -17.26 -0.49 1.87
CA VAL A 204 -17.91 -1.79 1.93
C VAL A 204 -19.34 -1.54 2.42
N ASN A 205 -20.35 -2.16 1.83
CA ASN A 205 -21.76 -1.95 2.16
C ASN A 205 -22.33 -3.19 2.83
N GLU A 206 -23.57 -3.15 3.28
CA GLU A 206 -24.24 -4.32 3.86
C GLU A 206 -24.35 -5.44 2.81
N TYR A 207 -24.76 -5.08 1.59
CA TYR A 207 -24.89 -6.03 0.47
C TYR A 207 -23.91 -5.69 -0.65
N GLU A 208 -23.39 -6.72 -1.30
CA GLU A 208 -22.57 -6.55 -2.50
C GLU A 208 -23.41 -5.98 -3.65
N GLY A 209 -22.74 -5.30 -4.54
CA GLY A 209 -23.31 -4.79 -5.78
C GLY A 209 -22.40 -5.11 -6.96
N GLN A 210 -22.76 -4.63 -8.14
CA GLN A 210 -21.96 -4.89 -9.34
C GLN A 210 -20.49 -4.51 -9.14
N HIS A 211 -20.21 -3.35 -8.53
CA HIS A 211 -18.86 -2.81 -8.35
C HIS A 211 -18.53 -2.45 -6.90
N ARG A 212 -19.23 -2.98 -5.91
CA ARG A 212 -18.97 -2.69 -4.50
C ARG A 212 -19.00 -3.96 -3.65
N PHE A 213 -18.13 -4.00 -2.67
CA PHE A 213 -18.07 -5.08 -1.68
C PHE A 213 -19.27 -5.05 -0.74
N GLY A 214 -19.73 -6.23 -0.33
CA GLY A 214 -20.75 -6.46 0.67
C GLY A 214 -20.20 -7.06 1.95
N GLY A 215 -21.11 -7.34 2.91
CA GLY A 215 -20.76 -7.94 4.20
C GLY A 215 -20.33 -6.91 5.26
N GLY A 216 -20.33 -5.62 4.92
CA GLY A 216 -20.10 -4.53 5.86
C GLY A 216 -21.38 -4.07 6.54
N THR A 217 -21.53 -2.75 6.69
CA THR A 217 -22.72 -2.08 7.16
C THR A 217 -23.04 -0.88 6.26
N ASP A 218 -24.29 -0.42 6.23
CA ASP A 218 -24.64 0.82 5.53
C ASP A 218 -24.25 2.07 6.34
N THR A 219 -23.67 1.87 7.52
CA THR A 219 -23.17 2.91 8.41
C THR A 219 -21.64 2.99 8.34
N ASP A 220 -21.06 4.11 8.76
CA ASP A 220 -19.62 4.35 8.68
C ASP A 220 -18.85 3.81 9.90
N CYS A 221 -19.18 2.62 10.41
CA CYS A 221 -18.52 2.04 11.60
C CYS A 221 -17.58 0.88 11.28
N ASP A 222 -17.73 0.23 10.13
CA ASP A 222 -16.90 -0.89 9.69
C ASP A 222 -15.64 -0.41 8.95
N PRO A 223 -14.53 -1.19 9.01
CA PRO A 223 -13.33 -0.87 8.26
C PRO A 223 -13.55 -1.11 6.77
N HIS A 224 -13.31 -0.11 5.94
CA HIS A 224 -13.41 -0.25 4.49
C HIS A 224 -12.08 -0.76 3.91
N VAL A 225 -11.63 -1.92 4.37
CA VAL A 225 -10.35 -2.55 4.02
C VAL A 225 -10.59 -4.02 3.75
N ILE A 226 -10.13 -4.49 2.59
CA ILE A 226 -10.40 -5.85 2.10
C ILE A 226 -9.38 -6.83 2.66
N ASP A 227 -8.11 -6.41 2.74
CA ASP A 227 -7.00 -7.23 3.16
C ASP A 227 -5.88 -6.37 3.76
N VAL A 228 -5.11 -6.90 4.72
CA VAL A 228 -3.99 -6.23 5.40
C VAL A 228 -2.86 -7.21 5.74
N LEU A 229 -1.64 -6.70 5.89
CA LEU A 229 -0.55 -7.49 6.48
C LEU A 229 -0.84 -7.76 7.96
N ALA A 230 -1.05 -9.00 8.37
CA ALA A 230 -1.29 -9.35 9.78
C ALA A 230 -0.05 -9.84 10.54
N GLY A 231 0.95 -10.31 9.87
CA GLY A 231 2.38 -10.26 10.24
C GLY A 231 2.92 -11.18 11.30
N LYS A 232 2.21 -11.97 12.03
CA LYS A 232 2.79 -12.97 12.93
C LYS A 232 2.00 -14.26 12.94
N ALA A 233 1.95 -14.87 11.81
CA ALA A 233 1.38 -16.17 11.72
C ALA A 233 2.31 -17.23 12.25
N VAL A 234 1.78 -18.09 13.06
CA VAL A 234 2.28 -19.46 13.18
C VAL A 234 1.43 -20.29 12.22
N GLY A 235 1.83 -20.25 10.92
CA GLY A 235 1.07 -20.84 9.82
C GLY A 235 -0.07 -19.91 9.32
N ASP A 236 -0.56 -20.19 8.11
CA ASP A 236 -1.50 -19.37 7.37
C ASP A 236 -2.78 -19.06 8.18
N LYS A 237 -3.33 -20.05 8.86
CA LYS A 237 -4.52 -19.85 9.69
C LYS A 237 -4.31 -18.87 10.84
N GLY A 238 -3.13 -18.86 11.46
CA GLY A 238 -2.83 -17.94 12.56
C GLY A 238 -2.74 -16.50 12.08
N GLU A 239 -2.34 -16.29 10.85
CA GLU A 239 -2.26 -14.98 10.21
C GLU A 239 -3.65 -14.46 9.84
N ILE A 240 -4.50 -15.27 9.23
CA ILE A 240 -5.91 -14.97 8.96
C ILE A 240 -6.64 -14.58 10.26
N ASP A 241 -6.48 -15.36 11.32
CA ASP A 241 -7.07 -15.04 12.64
C ASP A 241 -6.53 -13.71 13.20
N ALA A 242 -5.26 -13.36 12.93
CA ALA A 242 -4.67 -12.09 13.33
C ALA A 242 -5.23 -10.91 12.53
N GLN A 243 -5.47 -11.07 11.23
CA GLN A 243 -6.14 -10.09 10.38
C GLN A 243 -7.55 -9.82 10.87
N HIS A 244 -8.39 -10.86 11.03
CA HIS A 244 -9.75 -10.70 11.52
C HIS A 244 -9.80 -9.98 12.88
N LYS A 245 -8.84 -10.26 13.76
CA LYS A 245 -8.71 -9.58 15.06
C LYS A 245 -8.31 -8.11 14.93
N MET A 246 -7.40 -7.78 14.01
CA MET A 246 -7.01 -6.39 13.76
C MET A 246 -8.14 -5.59 13.13
N LEU A 247 -8.91 -6.20 12.23
CA LEU A 247 -10.04 -5.58 11.56
C LEU A 247 -11.34 -5.67 12.37
N ALA A 248 -11.35 -6.28 13.58
CA ALA A 248 -12.52 -6.33 14.44
C ALA A 248 -12.95 -4.94 14.91
N TYR A 249 -14.24 -4.67 14.78
CA TYR A 249 -14.89 -3.39 15.10
C TYR A 249 -16.19 -3.58 15.87
N GLU A 250 -16.71 -2.50 16.45
CA GLU A 250 -18.02 -2.47 17.10
C GLU A 250 -18.74 -1.17 16.72
N CYS A 251 -20.04 -1.27 16.43
CA CYS A 251 -20.90 -0.14 16.13
C CYS A 251 -21.79 0.22 17.30
N ASN A 252 -22.09 1.50 17.43
CA ASN A 252 -23.20 1.98 18.26
C ASN A 252 -24.54 1.78 17.53
N PRO A 253 -25.67 1.80 18.25
CA PRO A 253 -26.98 1.69 17.61
C PRO A 253 -27.31 2.79 16.61
N ASP A 254 -26.66 3.94 16.70
CA ASP A 254 -26.79 5.05 15.75
C ASP A 254 -25.88 4.93 14.52
N GLY A 255 -25.14 3.82 14.41
CA GLY A 255 -24.23 3.54 13.29
C GLY A 255 -22.84 4.19 13.38
N THR A 256 -22.56 4.93 14.44
CA THR A 256 -21.21 5.45 14.68
C THR A 256 -20.29 4.36 15.22
N ALA A 257 -18.97 4.49 15.03
CA ALA A 257 -18.02 3.53 15.56
C ALA A 257 -17.97 3.61 17.10
N LYS A 258 -18.28 2.51 17.80
CA LYS A 258 -17.99 2.31 19.21
C LYS A 258 -16.53 1.90 19.41
N LYS A 259 -16.02 1.06 18.50
CA LYS A 259 -14.64 0.62 18.46
C LYS A 259 -14.19 0.52 17.00
N LEU A 260 -13.14 1.24 16.64
CA LEU A 260 -12.50 1.14 15.34
C LEU A 260 -11.58 -0.08 15.27
N ALA A 261 -11.48 -0.66 14.09
CA ALA A 261 -10.42 -1.60 13.76
C ALA A 261 -9.05 -0.99 14.10
N THR A 262 -8.18 -1.78 14.75
CA THR A 262 -6.90 -1.28 15.25
C THR A 262 -5.74 -2.07 14.66
N LEU A 263 -5.04 -1.42 13.73
CA LEU A 263 -3.95 -2.00 12.97
C LEU A 263 -2.61 -1.94 13.71
N ARG A 264 -1.72 -2.84 13.35
CA ARG A 264 -0.34 -2.88 13.80
C ARG A 264 0.62 -2.88 12.63
N MET A 265 1.86 -2.41 12.88
CA MET A 265 2.93 -2.51 11.90
C MET A 265 3.56 -3.91 11.91
N VAL A 266 3.95 -4.34 10.71
CA VAL A 266 4.75 -5.55 10.48
C VAL A 266 6.19 -5.13 10.21
N TYR A 267 7.13 -5.87 10.77
CA TYR A 267 8.56 -5.61 10.66
C TYR A 267 9.27 -6.80 10.01
N ALA A 268 10.26 -6.53 9.17
CA ALA A 268 11.14 -7.58 8.67
C ALA A 268 11.84 -8.30 9.84
N LYS A 269 12.00 -9.61 9.69
CA LYS A 269 12.69 -10.45 10.67
C LYS A 269 14.20 -10.42 10.46
#